data_da27eb5b1f59bf10eff9b0b4b457074e
#
_entry.id   da27eb5b1f59bf10eff9b0b4b457074e
#
_cell.length_a   1.000
_cell.length_b   1.000
_cell.length_c   1.000
_cell.angle_alpha   90.00
_cell.angle_beta   90.00
_cell.angle_gamma   90.00
#
_symmetry.space_group_name_H-M   'P 1'
#
loop_
_entity.id
_entity.type
_entity.pdbx_description
1 polymer ?
#
loop_
_entity_poly.entity_id
_entity_poly.type
_entity_poly.pdbx_seq_one_letter_code
_entity_poly.pdbx_strand_id
1 'polypeptide(L)'
;MMLIMNGISVLIMWSGAKGINDGQMQVGDMMAFIQYTMQIIMGFLMICMLSVMLPRAAVAADRVDEVLSSRTVIHDPKTPKKFEEKQKGVLTFDHVSFKYPGADENVLEDITFTAKPGETTAIIGSTGSGKSTLVNLIPRFYDVTDGSIRLDGTDIREVTQHDLRDKLGYVPQKGLLFSGDIASNIMFGNPEGGGQEMKEAAQIAQATEFIEAKPNKYESPISQGGSNVSG
;
A
#
# COMPACT_ATOMS: atom_id res chain seq x y z
N MET A 1 -24.91 -0.08 36.90
CA MET A 1 -25.82 -1.12 36.35
C MET A 1 -26.19 -2.20 37.37
N MET A 2 -25.25 -2.87 38.01
CA MET A 2 -25.53 -3.87 39.07
C MET A 2 -26.42 -3.35 40.17
N LEU A 3 -26.24 -2.13 40.65
CA LEU A 3 -27.05 -1.53 41.70
C LEU A 3 -28.53 -1.36 41.32
N ILE A 4 -28.76 -0.98 40.04
CA ILE A 4 -30.13 -0.86 39.48
C ILE A 4 -30.79 -2.25 39.40
N MET A 5 -30.09 -3.24 38.86
CA MET A 5 -30.59 -4.62 38.75
C MET A 5 -30.96 -5.21 40.11
N ASN A 6 -30.07 -5.09 41.08
CA ASN A 6 -30.32 -5.59 42.45
C ASN A 6 -31.46 -4.79 43.13
N GLY A 7 -31.52 -3.46 42.93
CA GLY A 7 -32.61 -2.64 43.47
C GLY A 7 -33.98 -3.04 42.89
N ILE A 8 -34.08 -3.27 41.61
CA ILE A 8 -35.33 -3.75 40.96
C ILE A 8 -35.70 -5.14 41.49
N SER A 9 -34.74 -6.06 41.62
CA SER A 9 -34.98 -7.40 42.15
C SER A 9 -35.51 -7.36 43.59
N VAL A 10 -34.95 -6.50 44.44
CA VAL A 10 -35.43 -6.32 45.82
C VAL A 10 -36.87 -5.75 45.84
N LEU A 11 -37.17 -4.77 44.98
CA LEU A 11 -38.50 -4.20 44.87
C LEU A 11 -39.53 -5.27 44.40
N ILE A 12 -39.17 -6.08 43.43
CA ILE A 12 -40.04 -7.17 42.95
C ILE A 12 -40.27 -8.21 44.07
N MET A 13 -39.21 -8.60 44.79
CA MET A 13 -39.35 -9.54 45.92
C MET A 13 -40.22 -8.96 47.05
N TRP A 14 -40.01 -7.68 47.42
CA TRP A 14 -40.79 -7.03 48.46
C TRP A 14 -42.27 -6.90 48.09
N SER A 15 -42.59 -6.46 46.85
CA SER A 15 -43.94 -6.31 46.34
C SER A 15 -44.61 -7.68 46.13
N GLY A 16 -43.89 -8.66 45.57
CA GLY A 16 -44.36 -10.00 45.34
C GLY A 16 -44.67 -10.77 46.64
N ALA A 17 -43.80 -10.59 47.67
CA ALA A 17 -44.08 -11.21 48.98
C ALA A 17 -45.39 -10.71 49.60
N LYS A 18 -45.71 -9.41 49.43
CA LYS A 18 -47.03 -8.88 49.87
C LYS A 18 -48.17 -9.50 49.10
N GLY A 19 -48.09 -9.56 47.76
CA GLY A 19 -49.12 -10.16 46.91
C GLY A 19 -49.36 -11.66 47.20
N ILE A 20 -48.30 -12.39 47.54
CA ILE A 20 -48.39 -13.81 47.95
C ILE A 20 -49.11 -13.93 49.32
N ASN A 21 -48.75 -13.07 50.27
CA ASN A 21 -49.38 -13.06 51.60
C ASN A 21 -50.87 -12.70 51.52
N ASP A 22 -51.26 -11.82 50.58
CA ASP A 22 -52.65 -11.41 50.35
C ASP A 22 -53.41 -12.40 49.44
N GLY A 23 -52.79 -13.53 49.03
CA GLY A 23 -53.40 -14.57 48.20
C GLY A 23 -53.67 -14.16 46.75
N GLN A 24 -53.12 -13.03 46.28
CA GLN A 24 -53.33 -12.46 44.93
C GLN A 24 -52.28 -12.92 43.90
N MET A 25 -51.18 -13.54 44.33
CA MET A 25 -50.05 -13.96 43.49
C MET A 25 -49.48 -15.29 43.96
N GLN A 26 -49.00 -16.11 43.02
CA GLN A 26 -48.26 -17.34 43.33
C GLN A 26 -46.74 -17.06 43.33
N VAL A 27 -45.98 -17.89 44.05
CA VAL A 27 -44.52 -17.82 44.09
C VAL A 27 -43.91 -17.91 42.68
N GLY A 28 -44.51 -18.75 41.80
CA GLY A 28 -44.12 -18.90 40.40
C GLY A 28 -44.21 -17.61 39.60
N ASP A 29 -45.25 -16.81 39.81
CA ASP A 29 -45.45 -15.52 39.15
C ASP A 29 -44.35 -14.53 39.53
N MET A 30 -43.99 -14.44 40.82
CA MET A 30 -42.92 -13.60 41.31
C MET A 30 -41.58 -14.00 40.66
N MET A 31 -41.27 -15.28 40.56
CA MET A 31 -40.06 -15.78 39.92
C MET A 31 -40.05 -15.45 38.43
N ALA A 32 -41.19 -15.57 37.73
CA ALA A 32 -41.31 -15.18 36.32
C ALA A 32 -41.08 -13.69 36.12
N PHE A 33 -41.59 -12.81 36.98
CA PHE A 33 -41.35 -11.38 36.93
C PHE A 33 -39.86 -11.03 37.07
N ILE A 34 -39.14 -11.68 37.98
CA ILE A 34 -37.69 -11.48 38.16
C ILE A 34 -36.97 -11.89 36.87
N GLN A 35 -37.30 -13.05 36.30
CA GLN A 35 -36.68 -13.59 35.11
C GLN A 35 -36.92 -12.69 33.87
N TYR A 36 -38.13 -12.24 33.65
CA TYR A 36 -38.48 -11.35 32.55
C TYR A 36 -37.79 -9.98 32.71
N THR A 37 -37.73 -9.45 33.93
CA THR A 37 -37.02 -8.19 34.19
C THR A 37 -35.56 -8.30 33.81
N MET A 38 -34.88 -9.38 34.20
CA MET A 38 -33.51 -9.64 33.82
C MET A 38 -33.33 -9.73 32.30
N GLN A 39 -34.26 -10.43 31.62
CA GLN A 39 -34.22 -10.57 30.16
C GLN A 39 -34.41 -9.23 29.44
N ILE A 40 -35.33 -8.38 29.93
CA ILE A 40 -35.55 -7.04 29.41
C ILE A 40 -34.27 -6.17 29.56
N ILE A 41 -33.65 -6.20 30.74
CA ILE A 41 -32.42 -5.43 31.01
C ILE A 41 -31.28 -5.90 30.10
N MET A 42 -31.13 -7.23 29.92
CA MET A 42 -30.12 -7.77 29.00
C MET A 42 -30.36 -7.38 27.54
N GLY A 43 -31.63 -7.40 27.09
CA GLY A 43 -31.99 -6.92 25.75
C GLY A 43 -31.65 -5.43 25.55
N PHE A 44 -31.91 -4.60 26.57
CA PHE A 44 -31.60 -3.19 26.53
C PHE A 44 -30.06 -2.94 26.44
N LEU A 45 -29.29 -3.70 27.24
CA LEU A 45 -27.82 -3.64 27.20
C LEU A 45 -27.26 -4.02 25.81
N MET A 46 -27.86 -5.05 25.19
CA MET A 46 -27.46 -5.47 23.85
C MET A 46 -27.73 -4.39 22.81
N ILE A 47 -28.87 -3.70 22.87
CA ILE A 47 -29.18 -2.56 22.00
C ILE A 47 -28.18 -1.42 22.19
N CYS A 48 -27.86 -1.08 23.45
CA CYS A 48 -26.85 -0.05 23.75
C CYS A 48 -25.48 -0.43 23.20
N MET A 49 -25.08 -1.68 23.33
CA MET A 49 -23.80 -2.18 22.79
C MET A 49 -23.76 -2.11 21.27
N LEU A 50 -24.84 -2.51 20.59
CA LEU A 50 -24.98 -2.42 19.15
C LEU A 50 -24.88 -0.97 18.66
N SER A 51 -25.50 -0.02 19.37
CA SER A 51 -25.45 1.41 19.03
C SER A 51 -24.03 1.99 19.04
N VAL A 52 -23.12 1.42 19.81
CA VAL A 52 -21.70 1.81 19.83
C VAL A 52 -20.87 1.04 18.80
N MET A 53 -21.16 -0.25 18.63
CA MET A 53 -20.38 -1.11 17.73
C MET A 53 -20.68 -0.85 16.25
N LEU A 54 -21.95 -0.60 15.91
CA LEU A 54 -22.39 -0.44 14.52
C LEU A 54 -21.68 0.71 13.78
N PRO A 55 -21.58 1.93 14.34
CA PRO A 55 -20.83 3.01 13.69
C PRO A 55 -19.33 2.70 13.51
N ARG A 56 -18.72 2.01 14.47
CA ARG A 56 -17.31 1.61 14.36
C ARG A 56 -17.10 0.56 13.26
N ALA A 57 -18.03 -0.40 13.18
CA ALA A 57 -17.97 -1.41 12.11
C ALA A 57 -18.19 -0.78 10.73
N ALA A 58 -19.12 0.19 10.61
CA ALA A 58 -19.35 0.91 9.36
C ALA A 58 -18.09 1.65 8.87
N VAL A 59 -17.44 2.43 9.75
CA VAL A 59 -16.19 3.14 9.41
C VAL A 59 -15.07 2.18 9.02
N ALA A 60 -14.98 1.03 9.69
CA ALA A 60 -13.98 0.01 9.34
C ALA A 60 -14.28 -0.62 7.97
N ALA A 61 -15.56 -0.88 7.68
CA ALA A 61 -16.00 -1.40 6.39
C ALA A 61 -15.72 -0.40 5.25
N ASP A 62 -16.01 0.89 5.45
CA ASP A 62 -15.72 1.94 4.47
C ASP A 62 -14.23 2.01 4.12
N ARG A 63 -13.34 1.91 5.11
CA ARG A 63 -11.89 1.88 4.88
C ARG A 63 -11.42 0.65 4.10
N VAL A 64 -12.04 -0.50 4.35
CA VAL A 64 -11.75 -1.72 3.60
C VAL A 64 -12.27 -1.59 2.17
N ASP A 65 -13.48 -1.06 2.00
CA ASP A 65 -14.07 -0.83 0.68
C ASP A 65 -13.26 0.17 -0.16
N GLU A 66 -12.74 1.23 0.44
CA GLU A 66 -11.85 2.20 -0.22
C GLU A 66 -10.62 1.51 -0.84
N VAL A 67 -10.02 0.56 -0.11
CA VAL A 67 -8.88 -0.20 -0.63
C VAL A 67 -9.30 -1.20 -1.71
N LEU A 68 -10.40 -1.94 -1.49
CA LEU A 68 -10.88 -2.95 -2.44
C LEU A 68 -11.44 -2.34 -3.74
N SER A 69 -12.04 -1.16 -3.65
CA SER A 69 -12.55 -0.43 -4.81
C SER A 69 -11.48 0.38 -5.54
N SER A 70 -10.29 0.51 -4.96
CA SER A 70 -9.15 1.18 -5.60
C SER A 70 -8.76 0.46 -6.90
N ARG A 71 -8.77 1.22 -7.99
CA ARG A 71 -8.37 0.72 -9.32
C ARG A 71 -7.07 1.35 -9.74
N THR A 72 -6.17 0.54 -10.24
CA THR A 72 -4.95 1.03 -10.88
C THR A 72 -5.32 1.79 -12.15
N VAL A 73 -4.68 2.92 -12.39
CA VAL A 73 -4.90 3.74 -13.60
C VAL A 73 -4.12 3.19 -14.78
N ILE A 74 -2.95 2.60 -14.51
CA ILE A 74 -2.06 2.05 -15.54
C ILE A 74 -2.40 0.58 -15.74
N HIS A 75 -2.81 0.23 -16.96
CA HIS A 75 -3.13 -1.13 -17.37
C HIS A 75 -2.29 -1.56 -18.57
N ASP A 76 -1.99 -2.84 -18.62
CA ASP A 76 -1.36 -3.42 -19.80
C ASP A 76 -2.35 -3.46 -20.99
N PRO A 77 -1.87 -3.27 -22.21
CA PRO A 77 -2.73 -3.34 -23.39
C PRO A 77 -3.28 -4.75 -23.57
N LYS A 78 -4.51 -4.87 -24.11
CA LYS A 78 -5.15 -6.18 -24.38
C LYS A 78 -4.36 -7.03 -25.35
N THR A 79 -3.66 -6.41 -26.29
CA THR A 79 -2.80 -7.04 -27.29
C THR A 79 -1.44 -6.36 -27.26
N PRO A 80 -0.55 -6.78 -26.35
CA PRO A 80 0.76 -6.15 -26.19
C PRO A 80 1.62 -6.38 -27.43
N LYS A 81 2.32 -5.33 -27.86
CA LYS A 81 3.39 -5.43 -28.85
C LYS A 81 4.67 -5.92 -28.19
N LYS A 82 5.59 -6.44 -28.98
CA LYS A 82 6.97 -6.70 -28.55
C LYS A 82 7.87 -5.59 -29.05
N PHE A 83 8.95 -5.34 -28.31
CA PHE A 83 9.99 -4.40 -28.77
C PHE A 83 10.65 -4.89 -30.04
N GLU A 84 10.99 -3.96 -30.92
CA GLU A 84 11.77 -4.28 -32.10
C GLU A 84 13.21 -4.63 -31.72
N GLU A 85 13.72 -5.78 -32.21
CA GLU A 85 15.09 -6.23 -31.89
C GLU A 85 16.20 -5.39 -32.56
N LYS A 86 15.84 -4.58 -33.57
CA LYS A 86 16.79 -3.80 -34.37
C LYS A 86 17.42 -2.62 -33.66
N GLN A 87 16.76 -2.06 -32.67
CA GLN A 87 17.25 -0.95 -31.86
C GLN A 87 17.37 -1.42 -30.40
N LYS A 88 18.47 -1.11 -29.73
CA LYS A 88 18.66 -1.48 -28.31
C LYS A 88 19.02 -0.25 -27.51
N GLY A 89 18.07 0.21 -26.69
CA GLY A 89 18.28 1.30 -25.73
C GLY A 89 18.12 2.71 -26.30
N VAL A 90 17.38 2.88 -27.40
CA VAL A 90 17.01 4.21 -27.90
C VAL A 90 15.72 4.67 -27.23
N LEU A 91 15.82 5.72 -26.40
CA LEU A 91 14.69 6.34 -25.71
C LEU A 91 14.32 7.66 -26.38
N THR A 92 13.09 7.83 -26.81
CA THR A 92 12.59 9.05 -27.44
C THR A 92 11.39 9.61 -26.68
N PHE A 93 11.46 10.86 -26.33
CA PHE A 93 10.34 11.69 -25.90
C PHE A 93 9.89 12.53 -27.09
N ASP A 94 8.61 12.44 -27.42
CA ASP A 94 8.01 13.07 -28.60
C ASP A 94 6.82 13.93 -28.16
N HIS A 95 7.03 15.24 -28.06
CA HIS A 95 6.06 16.24 -27.62
C HIS A 95 5.35 15.88 -26.30
N VAL A 96 6.11 15.40 -25.31
CA VAL A 96 5.56 14.90 -24.04
C VAL A 96 5.14 16.02 -23.14
N SER A 97 3.86 16.04 -22.78
CA SER A 97 3.32 16.86 -21.69
C SER A 97 2.73 15.95 -20.61
N PHE A 98 2.87 16.37 -19.36
CA PHE A 98 2.38 15.60 -18.22
C PHE A 98 1.89 16.47 -17.08
N LYS A 99 0.75 16.08 -16.50
CA LYS A 99 0.25 16.56 -15.22
C LYS A 99 -0.16 15.41 -14.31
N TYR A 100 0.00 15.58 -13.01
CA TYR A 100 -0.45 14.59 -12.04
C TYR A 100 -1.98 14.52 -11.97
N PRO A 101 -2.55 13.34 -11.65
CA PRO A 101 -3.99 13.21 -11.44
C PRO A 101 -4.50 14.23 -10.40
N GLY A 102 -5.53 15.00 -10.76
CA GLY A 102 -6.10 16.03 -9.90
C GLY A 102 -5.34 17.37 -9.86
N ALA A 103 -4.24 17.52 -10.61
CA ALA A 103 -3.58 18.81 -10.78
C ALA A 103 -4.23 19.63 -11.89
N ASP A 104 -4.22 20.96 -11.77
CA ASP A 104 -4.76 21.87 -12.78
C ASP A 104 -3.72 22.19 -13.87
N GLU A 105 -2.43 22.23 -13.51
CA GLU A 105 -1.33 22.63 -14.39
C GLU A 105 -0.41 21.48 -14.78
N ASN A 106 0.22 21.59 -15.95
CA ASN A 106 1.23 20.65 -16.41
C ASN A 106 2.52 20.84 -15.60
N VAL A 107 3.16 19.73 -15.25
CA VAL A 107 4.51 19.72 -14.65
C VAL A 107 5.58 19.64 -15.74
N LEU A 108 5.25 19.03 -16.87
CA LEU A 108 6.10 18.95 -18.07
C LEU A 108 5.26 19.42 -19.26
N GLU A 109 5.87 20.24 -20.12
CA GLU A 109 5.24 20.76 -21.34
C GLU A 109 6.17 20.59 -22.54
N ASP A 110 5.64 19.93 -23.57
CA ASP A 110 6.26 19.79 -24.90
C ASP A 110 7.73 19.32 -24.89
N ILE A 111 8.02 18.32 -24.06
CA ILE A 111 9.37 17.79 -23.93
C ILE A 111 9.69 16.87 -25.11
N THR A 112 10.71 17.25 -25.88
CA THR A 112 11.17 16.46 -27.05
C THR A 112 12.67 16.27 -26.99
N PHE A 113 13.14 15.02 -26.92
CA PHE A 113 14.54 14.64 -27.06
C PHE A 113 14.70 13.15 -27.35
N THR A 114 15.90 12.75 -27.75
CA THR A 114 16.26 11.34 -27.93
C THR A 114 17.57 11.04 -27.23
N ALA A 115 17.57 10.04 -26.35
CA ALA A 115 18.77 9.46 -25.76
C ALA A 115 19.15 8.18 -26.52
N LYS A 116 20.44 8.06 -26.87
CA LYS A 116 20.96 6.95 -27.67
C LYS A 116 21.80 5.99 -26.82
N PRO A 117 21.93 4.74 -27.26
CA PRO A 117 22.80 3.76 -26.61
C PRO A 117 24.23 4.27 -26.49
N GLY A 118 24.84 4.03 -25.33
CA GLY A 118 26.21 4.44 -25.03
C GLY A 118 26.39 5.93 -24.69
N GLU A 119 25.33 6.74 -24.75
CA GLU A 119 25.35 8.15 -24.35
C GLU A 119 24.79 8.33 -22.93
N THR A 120 25.32 9.31 -22.22
CA THR A 120 24.79 9.79 -20.95
C THR A 120 24.00 11.06 -21.16
N THR A 121 22.71 11.03 -20.94
CA THR A 121 21.83 12.22 -20.98
C THR A 121 21.65 12.77 -19.59
N ALA A 122 22.12 13.99 -19.33
CA ALA A 122 21.96 14.68 -18.05
C ALA A 122 20.74 15.62 -18.08
N ILE A 123 19.83 15.47 -17.10
CA ILE A 123 18.67 16.35 -16.93
C ILE A 123 18.98 17.31 -15.78
N ILE A 124 19.15 18.58 -16.10
CA ILE A 124 19.50 19.64 -15.15
C ILE A 124 18.35 20.64 -14.99
N GLY A 125 18.27 21.26 -13.83
CA GLY A 125 17.23 22.27 -13.54
C GLY A 125 17.10 22.52 -12.03
N SER A 126 16.36 23.56 -11.67
CA SER A 126 16.06 23.93 -10.28
C SER A 126 15.21 22.88 -9.56
N THR A 127 15.12 22.99 -8.24
CA THR A 127 14.16 22.17 -7.45
C THR A 127 12.74 22.48 -7.92
N GLY A 128 11.92 21.42 -8.12
CA GLY A 128 10.56 21.57 -8.61
C GLY A 128 10.40 21.64 -10.14
N SER A 129 11.48 21.62 -10.93
CA SER A 129 11.41 21.70 -12.41
C SER A 129 10.97 20.43 -13.13
N GLY A 130 10.45 19.43 -12.42
CA GLY A 130 9.90 18.20 -13.04
C GLY A 130 10.93 17.11 -13.38
N LYS A 131 12.21 17.22 -12.98
CA LYS A 131 13.25 16.21 -13.29
C LYS A 131 12.88 14.80 -12.87
N SER A 132 12.48 14.63 -11.62
CA SER A 132 12.07 13.33 -11.08
C SER A 132 10.79 12.82 -11.76
N THR A 133 9.89 13.74 -12.10
CA THR A 133 8.67 13.42 -12.85
C THR A 133 9.01 12.83 -14.22
N LEU A 134 9.91 13.50 -14.96
CA LEU A 134 10.35 13.05 -16.28
C LEU A 134 10.96 11.65 -16.21
N VAL A 135 11.86 11.40 -15.25
CA VAL A 135 12.48 10.08 -15.07
C VAL A 135 11.44 9.01 -14.68
N ASN A 136 10.44 9.36 -13.88
CA ASN A 136 9.37 8.43 -13.46
C ASN A 136 8.39 8.04 -14.58
N LEU A 137 8.34 8.82 -15.67
CA LEU A 137 7.54 8.45 -16.83
C LEU A 137 8.18 7.30 -17.64
N ILE A 138 9.49 7.13 -17.59
CA ILE A 138 10.20 6.09 -18.36
C ILE A 138 9.78 4.67 -17.94
N PRO A 139 9.76 4.29 -16.62
CA PRO A 139 9.26 2.98 -16.18
C PRO A 139 7.72 2.91 -16.18
N ARG A 140 7.04 3.91 -16.75
CA ARG A 140 5.59 4.00 -16.82
C ARG A 140 4.94 3.91 -15.45
N PHE A 141 5.42 4.72 -14.49
CA PHE A 141 4.69 4.90 -13.22
C PHE A 141 3.46 5.79 -13.41
N TYR A 142 3.47 6.58 -14.48
CA TYR A 142 2.35 7.40 -14.97
C TYR A 142 2.33 7.33 -16.49
N ASP A 143 1.15 7.44 -17.10
CA ASP A 143 1.01 7.67 -18.53
C ASP A 143 1.08 9.18 -18.83
N VAL A 144 1.67 9.55 -19.95
CA VAL A 144 1.76 10.95 -20.39
C VAL A 144 0.37 11.51 -20.70
N THR A 145 0.17 12.81 -20.49
CA THR A 145 -1.08 13.50 -20.81
C THR A 145 -1.19 13.72 -22.33
N ASP A 146 -0.10 14.18 -22.95
CA ASP A 146 0.02 14.36 -24.39
C ASP A 146 1.38 13.86 -24.87
N GLY A 147 1.49 13.58 -26.18
CA GLY A 147 2.69 13.06 -26.80
C GLY A 147 2.90 11.55 -26.56
N SER A 148 4.14 11.11 -26.78
CA SER A 148 4.50 9.71 -26.60
C SER A 148 5.94 9.54 -26.11
N ILE A 149 6.16 8.48 -25.32
CA ILE A 149 7.49 8.00 -24.95
C ILE A 149 7.70 6.67 -25.65
N ARG A 150 8.81 6.58 -26.39
CA ARG A 150 9.12 5.35 -27.15
C ARG A 150 10.46 4.80 -26.68
N LEU A 151 10.48 3.50 -26.46
CA LEU A 151 11.69 2.72 -26.28
C LEU A 151 11.89 1.81 -27.47
N ASP A 152 13.04 1.89 -28.10
CA ASP A 152 13.36 1.10 -29.31
C ASP A 152 12.28 1.22 -30.41
N GLY A 153 11.77 2.44 -30.62
CA GLY A 153 10.74 2.74 -31.63
C GLY A 153 9.31 2.40 -31.22
N THR A 154 9.10 1.63 -30.14
CA THR A 154 7.79 1.21 -29.68
C THR A 154 7.28 2.11 -28.53
N ASP A 155 6.04 2.59 -28.61
CA ASP A 155 5.41 3.34 -27.50
C ASP A 155 5.32 2.47 -26.26
N ILE A 156 5.78 2.98 -25.10
CA ILE A 156 5.79 2.25 -23.84
C ILE A 156 4.38 1.86 -23.35
N ARG A 157 3.33 2.49 -23.86
CA ARG A 157 1.93 2.15 -23.57
C ARG A 157 1.42 0.92 -24.34
N GLU A 158 2.11 0.53 -25.40
CA GLU A 158 1.74 -0.59 -26.26
C GLU A 158 2.38 -1.93 -25.88
N VAL A 159 3.29 -1.91 -24.92
CA VAL A 159 3.95 -3.11 -24.35
C VAL A 159 3.46 -3.38 -22.93
N THR A 160 3.73 -4.58 -22.39
CA THR A 160 3.43 -4.86 -20.97
C THR A 160 4.38 -4.07 -20.07
N GLN A 161 3.91 -3.70 -18.89
CA GLN A 161 4.75 -3.06 -17.87
C GLN A 161 5.95 -3.94 -17.48
N HIS A 162 5.76 -5.26 -17.50
CA HIS A 162 6.81 -6.23 -17.22
C HIS A 162 7.91 -6.14 -18.31
N ASP A 163 7.56 -6.30 -19.59
CA ASP A 163 8.52 -6.26 -20.69
C ASP A 163 9.26 -4.92 -20.79
N LEU A 164 8.59 -3.82 -20.45
CA LEU A 164 9.21 -2.50 -20.37
C LEU A 164 10.26 -2.43 -19.25
N ARG A 165 9.88 -2.83 -18.05
CA ARG A 165 10.73 -2.70 -16.86
C ARG A 165 11.91 -3.66 -16.88
N ASP A 166 11.77 -4.81 -17.52
CA ASP A 166 12.88 -5.77 -17.73
C ASP A 166 14.02 -5.18 -18.57
N LYS A 167 13.74 -4.14 -19.36
CA LYS A 167 14.77 -3.41 -20.14
C LYS A 167 15.40 -2.24 -19.39
N LEU A 168 14.94 -1.91 -18.19
CA LEU A 168 15.30 -0.72 -17.46
C LEU A 168 16.00 -1.07 -16.14
N GLY A 169 17.17 -0.49 -15.91
CA GLY A 169 17.75 -0.37 -14.58
C GLY A 169 17.34 0.98 -13.97
N TYR A 170 16.50 0.97 -12.95
CA TYR A 170 16.00 2.18 -12.31
C TYR A 170 16.57 2.35 -10.90
N VAL A 171 17.30 3.43 -10.67
CA VAL A 171 17.82 3.80 -9.35
C VAL A 171 17.05 5.04 -8.85
N PRO A 172 16.15 4.89 -7.86
CA PRO A 172 15.40 6.03 -7.34
C PRO A 172 16.28 6.97 -6.50
N GLN A 173 15.92 8.24 -6.44
CA GLN A 173 16.60 9.23 -5.61
C GLN A 173 16.60 8.86 -4.12
N LYS A 174 15.52 8.24 -3.64
CA LYS A 174 15.38 7.72 -2.29
C LYS A 174 15.25 6.20 -2.35
N GLY A 175 16.35 5.50 -2.07
CA GLY A 175 16.35 4.05 -1.97
C GLY A 175 15.55 3.58 -0.74
N LEU A 176 14.85 2.47 -0.88
CA LEU A 176 14.16 1.79 0.22
C LEU A 176 14.76 0.39 0.39
N LEU A 177 15.16 0.06 1.61
CA LEU A 177 15.61 -1.28 1.95
C LEU A 177 14.50 -2.04 2.69
N PHE A 178 14.31 -3.29 2.31
CA PHE A 178 13.37 -4.18 2.99
C PHE A 178 14.02 -4.83 4.20
N SER A 179 13.22 -5.20 5.19
CA SER A 179 13.67 -6.01 6.30
C SER A 179 14.14 -7.39 5.81
N GLY A 180 15.29 -7.82 6.29
CA GLY A 180 15.94 -9.05 5.85
C GLY A 180 17.43 -8.95 6.07
N ASP A 181 18.22 -9.28 5.07
CA ASP A 181 19.68 -9.13 5.05
C ASP A 181 20.14 -8.38 3.79
N ILE A 182 21.45 -8.10 3.70
CA ILE A 182 22.03 -7.42 2.55
C ILE A 182 21.85 -8.26 1.28
N ALA A 183 22.07 -9.58 1.36
CA ALA A 183 21.93 -10.49 0.23
C ALA A 183 20.53 -10.45 -0.36
N SER A 184 19.50 -10.60 0.46
CA SER A 184 18.09 -10.57 0.03
C SER A 184 17.69 -9.23 -0.59
N ASN A 185 18.24 -8.13 -0.11
CA ASN A 185 17.99 -6.81 -0.70
C ASN A 185 18.67 -6.65 -2.07
N ILE A 186 19.92 -7.11 -2.24
CA ILE A 186 20.61 -7.06 -3.55
C ILE A 186 19.92 -7.99 -4.56
N MET A 187 19.52 -9.17 -4.11
CA MET A 187 18.89 -10.19 -4.95
C MET A 187 17.38 -9.95 -5.17
N PHE A 188 16.81 -8.87 -4.63
CA PHE A 188 15.38 -8.61 -4.69
C PHE A 188 14.83 -8.56 -6.13
N GLY A 189 15.60 -8.01 -7.07
CA GLY A 189 15.23 -7.94 -8.48
C GLY A 189 15.43 -9.26 -9.26
N ASN A 190 16.28 -10.17 -8.76
CA ASN A 190 16.55 -11.49 -9.34
C ASN A 190 16.78 -12.54 -8.25
N PRO A 191 15.69 -13.05 -7.62
CA PRO A 191 15.80 -14.02 -6.53
C PRO A 191 16.47 -15.35 -6.92
N GLU A 192 16.42 -15.71 -8.21
CA GLU A 192 17.02 -16.92 -8.77
C GLU A 192 18.51 -16.73 -9.13
N GLY A 193 19.03 -15.52 -9.02
CA GLY A 193 20.41 -15.18 -9.32
C GLY A 193 21.40 -15.88 -8.39
N GLY A 194 22.61 -16.13 -8.89
CA GLY A 194 23.67 -16.79 -8.13
C GLY A 194 24.43 -15.83 -7.20
N GLY A 195 25.11 -16.38 -6.19
CA GLY A 195 25.97 -15.59 -5.29
C GLY A 195 27.09 -14.82 -6.00
N GLN A 196 27.47 -15.23 -7.21
CA GLN A 196 28.43 -14.51 -8.04
C GLN A 196 27.83 -13.21 -8.60
N GLU A 197 26.61 -13.27 -9.13
CA GLU A 197 25.90 -12.08 -9.65
C GLU A 197 25.65 -11.05 -8.55
N MET A 198 25.30 -11.52 -7.34
CA MET A 198 25.16 -10.68 -6.16
C MET A 198 26.44 -9.90 -5.85
N LYS A 199 27.60 -10.58 -5.88
CA LYS A 199 28.91 -9.94 -5.65
C LYS A 199 29.30 -8.97 -6.74
N GLU A 200 29.02 -9.30 -8.00
CA GLU A 200 29.24 -8.40 -9.13
C GLU A 200 28.37 -7.16 -9.03
N ALA A 201 27.09 -7.29 -8.66
CA ALA A 201 26.20 -6.15 -8.42
C ALA A 201 26.72 -5.25 -7.29
N ALA A 202 27.17 -5.84 -6.18
CA ALA A 202 27.78 -5.12 -5.06
C ALA A 202 29.05 -4.39 -5.48
N GLN A 203 29.88 -5.00 -6.34
CA GLN A 203 31.11 -4.40 -6.85
C GLN A 203 30.81 -3.20 -7.78
N ILE A 204 29.83 -3.36 -8.69
CA ILE A 204 29.39 -2.29 -9.58
C ILE A 204 28.88 -1.10 -8.77
N ALA A 205 28.10 -1.36 -7.71
CA ALA A 205 27.57 -0.34 -6.79
C ALA A 205 28.63 0.24 -5.84
N GLN A 206 29.90 -0.22 -5.89
CA GLN A 206 30.97 0.18 -4.96
C GLN A 206 30.63 -0.11 -3.48
N ALA A 207 29.77 -1.10 -3.23
CA ALA A 207 29.29 -1.46 -1.90
C ALA A 207 30.14 -2.56 -1.22
N THR A 208 31.06 -3.20 -1.94
CA THR A 208 31.83 -4.38 -1.46
C THR A 208 32.59 -4.06 -0.17
N GLU A 209 33.31 -2.95 -0.09
CA GLU A 209 34.10 -2.58 1.10
C GLU A 209 33.19 -2.41 2.33
N PHE A 210 32.07 -1.71 2.16
CA PHE A 210 31.07 -1.53 3.21
C PHE A 210 30.48 -2.85 3.71
N ILE A 211 30.21 -3.78 2.78
CA ILE A 211 29.62 -5.09 3.11
C ILE A 211 30.65 -5.97 3.84
N GLU A 212 31.87 -6.05 3.31
CA GLU A 212 32.94 -6.87 3.87
C GLU A 212 33.43 -6.39 5.25
N ALA A 213 33.24 -5.11 5.57
CA ALA A 213 33.53 -4.56 6.89
C ALA A 213 32.51 -4.96 7.96
N LYS A 214 31.34 -5.49 7.58
CA LYS A 214 30.32 -5.94 8.55
C LYS A 214 30.64 -7.34 9.10
N PRO A 215 30.29 -7.64 10.37
CA PRO A 215 30.57 -8.93 10.98
C PRO A 215 29.99 -10.12 10.21
N ASN A 216 28.76 -9.99 9.71
CA ASN A 216 28.07 -11.04 8.97
C ASN A 216 28.06 -10.79 7.45
N LYS A 217 28.86 -9.83 6.95
CA LYS A 217 28.97 -9.52 5.52
C LYS A 217 27.60 -9.42 4.84
N TYR A 218 27.35 -10.23 3.81
CA TYR A 218 26.09 -10.26 3.05
C TYR A 218 24.90 -10.74 3.88
N GLU A 219 25.09 -11.50 4.96
CA GLU A 219 24.05 -11.97 5.87
C GLU A 219 23.77 -10.94 7.00
N SER A 220 24.36 -9.76 6.93
CA SER A 220 24.12 -8.71 7.93
C SER A 220 22.67 -8.23 7.88
N PRO A 221 21.98 -8.18 9.04
CA PRO A 221 20.56 -7.86 9.08
C PRO A 221 20.29 -6.40 8.66
N ILE A 222 19.24 -6.21 7.88
CA ILE A 222 18.69 -4.93 7.47
C ILE A 222 17.33 -4.73 8.15
N SER A 223 17.16 -3.65 8.88
CA SER A 223 15.88 -3.25 9.45
C SER A 223 15.00 -2.61 8.38
N GLN A 224 13.68 -2.62 8.59
CA GLN A 224 12.73 -1.99 7.69
C GLN A 224 13.11 -0.52 7.40
N GLY A 225 13.19 -0.19 6.12
CA GLY A 225 13.61 1.15 5.67
C GLY A 225 15.11 1.42 5.81
N GLY A 226 15.94 0.43 6.14
CA GLY A 226 17.39 0.56 6.25
C GLY A 226 17.87 1.41 7.43
N SER A 227 17.06 1.55 8.50
CA SER A 227 17.36 2.43 9.63
C SER A 227 18.65 2.07 10.40
N ASN A 228 19.16 0.87 10.22
CA ASN A 228 20.40 0.36 10.84
C ASN A 228 21.62 0.40 9.91
N VAL A 229 21.48 0.96 8.72
CA VAL A 229 22.58 1.21 7.79
C VAL A 229 22.61 2.71 7.47
N SER A 230 23.81 3.31 7.59
CA SER A 230 24.04 4.68 7.12
C SER A 230 24.14 4.67 5.60
N GLY A 231 23.43 5.58 4.95
CA GLY A 231 23.55 5.78 3.50
C GLY A 231 24.90 6.27 3.10
#